data_00ac1b0fab2edaa5f09465215de8d20d
#
_entry.id   00ac1b0fab2edaa5f09465215de8d20d
#
_cell.length_a   1.000
_cell.length_b   1.000
_cell.length_c   1.000
_cell.angle_alpha   90.00
_cell.angle_beta   90.00
_cell.angle_gamma   90.00
#
_symmetry.space_group_name_H-M   'P 1'
#
loop_
_entity.id
_entity.type
_entity.pdbx_description
1 polymer ?
#
loop_
_entity_poly.entity_id
_entity_poly.type
_entity_poly.pdbx_seq_one_letter_code
_entity_poly.pdbx_strand_id
1 'polypeptide(L)'
;IKDIYIIENQLVEDSQLLVSLKSPELNLTISQVKEEIDLVNIKIDNSLEDDLSRSELLVLKSEKQKLETQYDNLIKILSSLEIKSPFGGEITSSLHLKKDQWVNKEEPLFSIVNKNSHKIIAFISERDIDQVVTDNEVKFTSPLNSQIELAAQIASISKSPVNNFDLYPMVTSMYDGPIAARQNPSGGIQSEEAFYVISMNVISEEKFSDQKIPGN
;
A
#
# COMPACT_ATOMS: atom_id res chain seq x y z
N ILE A 1 18.80 -5.68 4.76
CA ILE A 1 18.81 -5.33 3.32
C ILE A 1 19.96 -6.08 2.66
N LYS A 2 19.70 -6.77 1.55
CA LYS A 2 20.73 -7.48 0.79
C LYS A 2 21.35 -6.56 -0.26
N ASP A 3 20.54 -6.01 -1.14
CA ASP A 3 20.97 -5.13 -2.22
C ASP A 3 19.96 -4.00 -2.43
N ILE A 4 20.45 -2.84 -2.86
CA ILE A 4 19.66 -1.64 -3.15
C ILE A 4 19.92 -1.27 -4.61
N TYR A 5 18.85 -1.10 -5.41
CA TYR A 5 18.91 -0.83 -6.85
C TYR A 5 18.40 0.56 -7.21
N ILE A 6 18.09 1.37 -6.20
CA ILE A 6 17.52 2.72 -6.36
C ILE A 6 18.41 3.78 -5.75
N ILE A 7 18.31 4.98 -6.30
CA ILE A 7 18.85 6.21 -5.74
C ILE A 7 17.73 7.25 -5.65
N GLU A 8 17.91 8.24 -4.80
CA GLU A 8 16.96 9.32 -4.62
C GLU A 8 16.80 10.11 -5.93
N ASN A 9 15.58 10.57 -6.22
CA ASN A 9 15.16 11.25 -7.44
C ASN A 9 15.30 10.42 -8.73
N GLN A 10 15.41 9.10 -8.62
CA GLN A 10 15.41 8.21 -9.78
C GLN A 10 13.97 7.93 -10.25
N LEU A 11 13.77 7.96 -11.57
CA LEU A 11 12.56 7.43 -12.19
C LEU A 11 12.61 5.89 -12.19
N VAL A 12 11.51 5.28 -11.80
CA VAL A 12 11.33 3.83 -11.78
C VAL A 12 10.10 3.43 -12.58
N GLU A 13 10.15 2.28 -13.20
CA GLU A 13 9.05 1.71 -13.95
C GLU A 13 8.17 0.81 -13.05
N ASP A 14 6.96 0.50 -13.52
CA ASP A 14 6.11 -0.50 -12.88
C ASP A 14 6.83 -1.85 -12.79
N SER A 15 6.68 -2.52 -11.65
CA SER A 15 7.29 -3.83 -11.37
C SER A 15 8.82 -3.85 -11.36
N GLN A 16 9.49 -2.71 -11.45
CA GLN A 16 10.94 -2.60 -11.34
C GLN A 16 11.41 -3.02 -9.94
N LEU A 17 12.45 -3.86 -9.86
CA LEU A 17 13.07 -4.25 -8.59
C LEU A 17 13.80 -3.07 -7.96
N LEU A 18 13.48 -2.74 -6.71
CA LEU A 18 13.99 -1.58 -6.00
C LEU A 18 14.94 -1.95 -4.87
N VAL A 19 14.55 -2.93 -4.06
CA VAL A 19 15.34 -3.40 -2.92
C VAL A 19 15.18 -4.91 -2.81
N SER A 20 16.27 -5.60 -2.53
CA SER A 20 16.26 -7.02 -2.18
C SER A 20 16.56 -7.18 -0.69
N LEU A 21 15.67 -7.85 0.01
CA LEU A 21 15.84 -8.20 1.42
C LEU A 21 16.37 -9.62 1.56
N LYS A 22 16.93 -9.95 2.73
CA LYS A 22 17.40 -11.28 3.08
C LYS A 22 16.86 -11.66 4.44
N SER A 23 16.28 -12.83 4.55
CA SER A 23 15.89 -13.45 5.82
C SER A 23 16.53 -14.84 5.93
N PRO A 24 17.65 -14.96 6.67
CA PRO A 24 18.28 -16.27 6.91
C PRO A 24 17.33 -17.25 7.60
N GLU A 25 16.52 -16.77 8.53
CA GLU A 25 15.53 -17.55 9.26
C GLU A 25 14.46 -18.15 8.33
N LEU A 26 13.94 -17.35 7.39
CA LEU A 26 12.99 -17.84 6.40
C LEU A 26 13.60 -18.92 5.50
N ASN A 27 14.84 -18.72 5.06
CA ASN A 27 15.54 -19.74 4.24
C ASN A 27 15.73 -21.05 5.00
N LEU A 28 16.08 -20.98 6.30
CA LEU A 28 16.21 -22.17 7.15
C LEU A 28 14.86 -22.89 7.26
N THR A 29 13.78 -22.16 7.54
CA THR A 29 12.42 -22.72 7.63
C THR A 29 12.00 -23.40 6.33
N ILE A 30 12.28 -22.77 5.18
CA ILE A 30 11.99 -23.36 3.86
C ILE A 30 12.75 -24.69 3.68
N SER A 31 14.03 -24.72 4.04
CA SER A 31 14.84 -25.95 3.95
C SER A 31 14.28 -27.06 4.85
N GLN A 32 13.89 -26.72 6.08
CA GLN A 32 13.30 -27.70 7.02
C GLN A 32 11.99 -28.30 6.48
N VAL A 33 11.05 -27.43 6.02
CA VAL A 33 9.78 -27.91 5.45
C VAL A 33 10.01 -28.77 4.21
N LYS A 34 11.01 -28.44 3.38
CA LYS A 34 11.36 -29.24 2.22
C LYS A 34 11.88 -30.63 2.62
N GLU A 35 12.75 -30.70 3.63
CA GLU A 35 13.25 -31.97 4.18
C GLU A 35 12.10 -32.80 4.76
N GLU A 36 11.12 -32.19 5.43
CA GLU A 36 9.93 -32.89 5.94
C GLU A 36 9.09 -33.48 4.80
N ILE A 37 8.89 -32.72 3.70
CA ILE A 37 8.20 -33.21 2.50
C ILE A 37 8.94 -34.45 1.92
N ASP A 38 10.26 -34.38 1.82
CA ASP A 38 11.07 -35.48 1.30
C ASP A 38 10.98 -36.73 2.18
N LEU A 39 10.97 -36.56 3.49
CA LEU A 39 10.77 -37.67 4.45
C LEU A 39 9.37 -38.31 4.32
N VAL A 40 8.31 -37.50 4.16
CA VAL A 40 6.96 -38.02 3.93
C VAL A 40 6.85 -38.74 2.58
N ASN A 41 7.52 -38.25 1.53
CA ASN A 41 7.60 -38.94 0.25
C ASN A 41 8.24 -40.34 0.37
N ILE A 42 9.38 -40.45 1.07
CA ILE A 42 10.02 -41.74 1.33
C ILE A 42 9.09 -42.69 2.10
N LYS A 43 8.33 -42.18 3.09
CA LYS A 43 7.35 -43.00 3.82
C LYS A 43 6.22 -43.50 2.91
N ILE A 44 5.74 -42.65 2.00
CA ILE A 44 4.70 -43.00 1.02
C ILE A 44 5.24 -44.08 0.07
N ASP A 45 6.47 -43.93 -0.44
CA ASP A 45 7.07 -44.88 -1.38
C ASP A 45 7.29 -46.24 -0.72
N ASN A 46 7.82 -46.26 0.52
CA ASN A 46 7.99 -47.50 1.28
C ASN A 46 6.64 -48.15 1.63
N SER A 47 5.59 -47.36 1.86
CA SER A 47 4.24 -47.87 2.17
C SER A 47 3.53 -48.47 0.97
N LEU A 48 4.02 -48.22 -0.24
CA LEU A 48 3.51 -48.86 -1.46
C LEU A 48 4.15 -50.24 -1.70
N GLU A 49 5.33 -50.49 -1.11
CA GLU A 49 6.02 -51.78 -1.16
C GLU A 49 5.55 -52.73 -0.05
N ASP A 50 5.18 -52.21 1.11
CA ASP A 50 4.57 -52.97 2.23
C ASP A 50 3.05 -52.84 2.17
N ASP A 51 2.30 -53.94 2.45
CA ASP A 51 0.83 -54.01 2.47
C ASP A 51 0.20 -53.13 3.59
N LEU A 52 0.57 -51.86 3.64
CA LEU A 52 0.01 -50.86 4.58
C LEU A 52 -1.49 -50.63 4.32
N SER A 53 -2.22 -50.38 5.37
CA SER A 53 -3.65 -50.13 5.26
C SER A 53 -3.91 -48.84 4.43
N ARG A 54 -4.94 -48.86 3.61
CA ARG A 54 -5.39 -47.74 2.78
C ARG A 54 -5.59 -46.46 3.58
N SER A 55 -5.89 -46.57 4.86
CA SER A 55 -6.09 -45.47 5.80
C SER A 55 -4.77 -44.76 6.15
N GLU A 56 -3.67 -45.49 6.35
CA GLU A 56 -2.36 -44.90 6.64
C GLU A 56 -1.82 -44.12 5.46
N LEU A 57 -1.98 -44.64 4.24
CA LEU A 57 -1.61 -43.97 3.03
C LEU A 57 -2.39 -42.66 2.80
N LEU A 58 -3.64 -42.60 3.16
CA LEU A 58 -4.46 -41.38 3.14
C LEU A 58 -3.95 -40.34 4.15
N VAL A 59 -3.54 -40.75 5.33
CA VAL A 59 -2.97 -39.85 6.35
C VAL A 59 -1.66 -39.24 5.84
N LEU A 60 -0.73 -40.08 5.32
CA LEU A 60 0.54 -39.57 4.77
C LEU A 60 0.33 -38.61 3.60
N LYS A 61 -0.61 -38.87 2.70
CA LYS A 61 -0.96 -37.95 1.62
C LYS A 61 -1.52 -36.62 2.12
N SER A 62 -2.36 -36.66 3.15
CA SER A 62 -2.89 -35.45 3.77
C SER A 62 -1.80 -34.64 4.46
N GLU A 63 -0.86 -35.29 5.14
CA GLU A 63 0.31 -34.66 5.76
C GLU A 63 1.18 -33.98 4.69
N LYS A 64 1.50 -34.71 3.62
CA LYS A 64 2.24 -34.15 2.47
C LYS A 64 1.57 -32.89 1.92
N GLN A 65 0.28 -32.93 1.65
CA GLN A 65 -0.47 -31.79 1.13
C GLN A 65 -0.41 -30.57 2.05
N LYS A 66 -0.48 -30.80 3.36
CA LYS A 66 -0.33 -29.73 4.37
C LYS A 66 1.05 -29.10 4.30
N LEU A 67 2.10 -29.90 4.24
CA LEU A 67 3.49 -29.42 4.14
C LEU A 67 3.75 -28.68 2.81
N GLU A 68 3.24 -29.18 1.69
CA GLU A 68 3.33 -28.51 0.38
C GLU A 68 2.64 -27.14 0.42
N THR A 69 1.45 -27.04 1.03
CA THR A 69 0.76 -25.76 1.23
C THR A 69 1.58 -24.80 2.09
N GLN A 70 2.22 -25.31 3.14
CA GLN A 70 3.11 -24.52 4.00
C GLN A 70 4.34 -24.03 3.21
N TYR A 71 4.96 -24.91 2.43
CA TYR A 71 6.08 -24.58 1.56
C TYR A 71 5.73 -23.48 0.56
N ASP A 72 4.60 -23.61 -0.13
CA ASP A 72 4.12 -22.59 -1.09
C ASP A 72 3.89 -21.22 -0.45
N ASN A 73 3.36 -21.20 0.77
CA ASN A 73 3.19 -19.96 1.53
C ASN A 73 4.54 -19.32 1.89
N LEU A 74 5.53 -20.12 2.29
CA LEU A 74 6.87 -19.64 2.59
C LEU A 74 7.58 -19.10 1.33
N ILE A 75 7.39 -19.74 0.18
CA ILE A 75 7.92 -19.24 -1.11
C ILE A 75 7.27 -17.91 -1.50
N LYS A 76 5.97 -17.74 -1.26
CA LYS A 76 5.31 -16.43 -1.46
C LYS A 76 5.90 -15.34 -0.57
N ILE A 77 6.17 -15.67 0.70
CA ILE A 77 6.84 -14.74 1.61
C ILE A 77 8.26 -14.44 1.12
N LEU A 78 9.00 -15.45 0.64
CA LEU A 78 10.34 -15.28 0.08
C LEU A 78 10.33 -14.34 -1.13
N SER A 79 9.36 -14.50 -2.03
CA SER A 79 9.21 -13.61 -3.19
C SER A 79 8.88 -12.17 -2.79
N SER A 80 8.19 -11.95 -1.67
CA SER A 80 7.89 -10.61 -1.16
C SER A 80 9.10 -9.88 -0.57
N LEU A 81 10.24 -10.57 -0.37
CA LEU A 81 11.50 -9.94 0.00
C LEU A 81 12.17 -9.20 -1.17
N GLU A 82 11.71 -9.43 -2.39
CA GLU A 82 12.03 -8.61 -3.57
C GLU A 82 11.02 -7.47 -3.67
N ILE A 83 11.38 -6.31 -3.15
CA ILE A 83 10.49 -5.13 -3.17
C ILE A 83 10.56 -4.50 -4.55
N LYS A 84 9.41 -4.50 -5.24
CA LYS A 84 9.22 -3.95 -6.59
C LYS A 84 8.33 -2.72 -6.53
N SER A 85 8.48 -1.84 -7.52
CA SER A 85 7.59 -0.69 -7.66
C SER A 85 6.17 -1.12 -8.01
N PRO A 86 5.14 -0.62 -7.31
CA PRO A 86 3.75 -0.92 -7.64
C PRO A 86 3.22 -0.11 -8.84
N PHE A 87 3.96 0.91 -9.29
CA PHE A 87 3.64 1.76 -10.44
C PHE A 87 4.89 2.54 -10.88
N GLY A 88 4.86 3.10 -12.08
CA GLY A 88 5.91 4.01 -12.57
C GLY A 88 5.86 5.36 -11.86
N GLY A 89 7.01 5.83 -11.37
CA GLY A 89 7.10 7.08 -10.61
C GLY A 89 8.52 7.49 -10.31
N GLU A 90 8.68 8.48 -9.44
CA GLU A 90 9.97 8.99 -8.97
C GLU A 90 10.15 8.70 -7.48
N ILE A 91 11.32 8.25 -7.11
CA ILE A 91 11.72 8.06 -5.71
C ILE A 91 11.95 9.44 -5.08
N THR A 92 11.08 9.84 -4.15
CA THR A 92 11.15 11.19 -3.52
C THR A 92 11.83 11.19 -2.16
N SER A 93 11.88 10.06 -1.49
CA SER A 93 12.53 9.90 -0.20
C SER A 93 13.06 8.49 -0.09
N SER A 94 14.35 8.36 0.15
CA SER A 94 14.95 7.12 0.61
C SER A 94 15.48 7.36 2.03
N LEU A 95 15.02 6.59 2.99
CA LEU A 95 15.55 6.60 4.36
C LEU A 95 16.97 6.04 4.33
N HIS A 96 17.94 6.80 3.90
CA HIS A 96 19.39 6.50 3.91
C HIS A 96 19.70 5.00 4.02
N LEU A 97 19.07 4.19 3.15
CA LEU A 97 19.15 2.74 3.16
C LEU A 97 20.60 2.30 2.99
N LYS A 98 21.04 1.37 3.81
CA LYS A 98 22.39 0.80 3.73
C LYS A 98 22.31 -0.70 3.51
N LYS A 99 23.25 -1.22 2.73
CA LYS A 99 23.45 -2.66 2.62
C LYS A 99 23.73 -3.24 4.01
N ASP A 100 23.23 -4.43 4.27
CA ASP A 100 23.30 -5.14 5.56
C ASP A 100 22.58 -4.45 6.73
N GLN A 101 21.77 -3.40 6.48
CA GLN A 101 20.91 -2.80 7.47
C GLN A 101 19.71 -3.73 7.78
N TRP A 102 19.38 -3.82 9.06
CA TRP A 102 18.14 -4.45 9.52
C TRP A 102 16.97 -3.48 9.34
N VAL A 103 15.83 -4.01 8.90
CA VAL A 103 14.59 -3.26 8.72
C VAL A 103 13.43 -4.03 9.31
N ASN A 104 12.49 -3.32 9.91
CA ASN A 104 11.26 -3.89 10.43
C ASN A 104 10.16 -3.88 9.35
N LYS A 105 9.19 -4.77 9.50
CA LYS A 105 8.06 -4.89 8.55
C LYS A 105 7.22 -3.63 8.43
N GLU A 106 7.14 -2.83 9.49
CA GLU A 106 6.32 -1.61 9.57
C GLU A 106 7.11 -0.34 9.22
N GLU A 107 8.43 -0.47 8.97
CA GLU A 107 9.28 0.67 8.68
C GLU A 107 9.18 1.04 7.19
N PRO A 108 8.81 2.29 6.85
CA PRO A 108 8.81 2.73 5.46
C PRO A 108 10.25 2.82 4.95
N LEU A 109 10.53 2.23 3.80
CA LEU A 109 11.88 2.21 3.22
C LEU A 109 12.11 3.39 2.27
N PHE A 110 11.11 3.74 1.48
CA PHE A 110 11.16 4.83 0.51
C PHE A 110 9.73 5.25 0.13
N SER A 111 9.65 6.40 -0.56
CA SER A 111 8.39 6.90 -1.12
C SER A 111 8.52 7.02 -2.63
N ILE A 112 7.48 6.61 -3.34
CA ILE A 112 7.37 6.76 -4.80
C ILE A 112 6.20 7.68 -5.09
N VAL A 113 6.43 8.67 -5.95
CA VAL A 113 5.39 9.61 -6.40
C VAL A 113 5.19 9.45 -7.90
N ASN A 114 3.95 9.24 -8.30
CA ASN A 114 3.58 9.30 -9.70
C ASN A 114 3.24 10.74 -10.07
N LYS A 115 4.17 11.43 -10.74
CA LYS A 115 4.00 12.82 -11.16
C LYS A 115 2.96 13.00 -12.27
N ASN A 116 2.57 11.92 -12.93
CA ASN A 116 1.59 11.95 -14.02
C ASN A 116 0.15 11.64 -13.53
N SER A 117 -0.02 11.32 -12.26
CA SER A 117 -1.32 10.98 -11.67
C SER A 117 -1.60 11.88 -10.46
N HIS A 118 -2.31 12.96 -10.70
CA HIS A 118 -2.77 13.86 -9.65
C HIS A 118 -4.21 13.53 -9.28
N LYS A 119 -4.49 13.50 -7.99
CA LYS A 119 -5.85 13.36 -7.45
C LYS A 119 -6.17 14.58 -6.61
N ILE A 120 -7.37 15.09 -6.76
CA ILE A 120 -7.92 16.11 -5.89
C ILE A 120 -8.77 15.40 -4.84
N ILE A 121 -8.52 15.68 -3.58
CA ILE A 121 -9.34 15.22 -2.48
C ILE A 121 -10.10 16.43 -1.94
N ALA A 122 -11.41 16.34 -1.94
CA ALA A 122 -12.31 17.36 -1.38
C ALA A 122 -13.13 16.77 -0.24
N PHE A 123 -13.61 17.66 0.60
CA PHE A 123 -14.45 17.33 1.74
C PHE A 123 -15.76 18.12 1.62
N ILE A 124 -16.87 17.41 1.65
CA ILE A 124 -18.19 18.02 1.61
C ILE A 124 -18.93 17.70 2.90
N SER A 125 -19.68 18.69 3.43
CA SER A 125 -20.48 18.49 4.62
C SER A 125 -21.60 17.46 4.37
N GLU A 126 -22.03 16.79 5.42
CA GLU A 126 -23.19 15.87 5.32
C GLU A 126 -24.47 16.56 4.83
N ARG A 127 -24.58 17.87 5.01
CA ARG A 127 -25.74 18.65 4.56
C ARG A 127 -25.81 18.81 3.03
N ASP A 128 -24.65 18.81 2.37
CA ASP A 128 -24.53 19.15 0.96
C ASP A 128 -24.26 17.92 0.07
N ILE A 129 -24.08 16.74 0.68
CA ILE A 129 -23.69 15.51 -0.04
C ILE A 129 -24.68 15.09 -1.11
N ASP A 130 -25.99 15.33 -0.90
CA ASP A 130 -27.05 14.96 -1.84
C ASP A 130 -26.96 15.71 -3.19
N GLN A 131 -26.18 16.81 -3.24
CA GLN A 131 -25.97 17.59 -4.46
C GLN A 131 -24.82 17.06 -5.31
N VAL A 132 -24.06 16.10 -4.80
CA VAL A 132 -22.83 15.59 -5.44
C VAL A 132 -23.08 14.19 -5.99
N VAL A 133 -22.79 14.03 -7.29
CA VAL A 133 -22.95 12.77 -8.00
C VAL A 133 -21.62 12.37 -8.62
N THR A 134 -21.32 11.08 -8.59
CA THR A 134 -20.16 10.51 -9.31
C THR A 134 -20.24 10.83 -10.80
N ASP A 135 -19.09 10.93 -11.45
CA ASP A 135 -18.90 11.27 -12.86
C ASP A 135 -19.19 12.73 -13.24
N ASN A 136 -19.68 13.56 -12.31
CA ASN A 136 -19.84 14.99 -12.57
C ASN A 136 -18.48 15.68 -12.73
N GLU A 137 -18.41 16.61 -13.67
CA GLU A 137 -17.28 17.52 -13.82
C GLU A 137 -17.36 18.65 -12.78
N VAL A 138 -16.20 18.97 -12.19
CA VAL A 138 -16.04 20.04 -11.21
C VAL A 138 -14.85 20.91 -11.57
N LYS A 139 -14.93 22.18 -11.20
CA LYS A 139 -13.81 23.11 -11.28
C LYS A 139 -13.14 23.22 -9.93
N PHE A 140 -11.83 23.06 -9.95
CA PHE A 140 -10.98 23.32 -8.80
C PHE A 140 -10.22 24.63 -9.04
N THR A 141 -10.29 25.54 -8.09
CA THR A 141 -9.57 26.81 -8.12
C THR A 141 -8.63 26.87 -6.91
N SER A 142 -7.35 27.14 -7.14
CA SER A 142 -6.40 27.28 -6.04
C SER A 142 -6.54 28.64 -5.34
N PRO A 143 -6.70 28.68 -4.01
CA PRO A 143 -6.74 29.95 -3.27
C PRO A 143 -5.39 30.69 -3.28
N LEU A 144 -4.28 29.95 -3.49
CA LEU A 144 -2.93 30.55 -3.58
C LEU A 144 -2.66 31.19 -4.94
N ASN A 145 -3.33 30.72 -5.99
CA ASN A 145 -3.22 31.29 -7.33
C ASN A 145 -4.54 31.09 -8.06
N SER A 146 -5.38 32.13 -8.07
CA SER A 146 -6.69 32.13 -8.69
C SER A 146 -6.69 31.95 -10.21
N GLN A 147 -5.50 32.01 -10.86
CA GLN A 147 -5.34 31.72 -12.28
C GLN A 147 -5.23 30.23 -12.59
N ILE A 148 -5.01 29.39 -11.56
CA ILE A 148 -4.97 27.94 -11.72
C ILE A 148 -6.42 27.42 -11.57
N GLU A 149 -7.07 27.20 -12.70
CA GLU A 149 -8.34 26.50 -12.78
C GLU A 149 -8.10 25.10 -13.36
N LEU A 150 -8.56 24.08 -12.66
CA LEU A 150 -8.43 22.69 -13.07
C LEU A 150 -9.81 22.10 -13.26
N ALA A 151 -10.01 21.43 -14.37
CA ALA A 151 -11.17 20.58 -14.56
C ALA A 151 -10.86 19.18 -13.97
N ALA A 152 -11.77 18.68 -13.16
CA ALA A 152 -11.67 17.37 -12.55
C ALA A 152 -13.01 16.65 -12.63
N GLN A 153 -12.98 15.33 -12.60
CA GLN A 153 -14.16 14.48 -12.57
C GLN A 153 -14.22 13.73 -11.25
N ILE A 154 -15.40 13.66 -10.66
CA ILE A 154 -15.65 12.93 -9.42
C ILE A 154 -15.52 11.43 -9.69
N ALA A 155 -14.46 10.82 -9.16
CA ALA A 155 -14.20 9.40 -9.34
C ALA A 155 -14.90 8.55 -8.27
N SER A 156 -14.95 9.03 -7.03
CA SER A 156 -15.62 8.32 -5.95
C SER A 156 -15.98 9.23 -4.77
N ILE A 157 -17.01 8.83 -4.05
CA ILE A 157 -17.48 9.46 -2.81
C ILE A 157 -17.39 8.39 -1.71
N SER A 158 -16.88 8.75 -0.53
CA SER A 158 -16.83 7.82 0.60
C SER A 158 -18.23 7.36 1.00
N LYS A 159 -18.35 6.08 1.39
CA LYS A 159 -19.65 5.51 1.82
C LYS A 159 -20.08 5.98 3.21
N SER A 160 -19.14 6.46 3.99
CA SER A 160 -19.38 6.92 5.36
C SER A 160 -18.69 8.26 5.57
N PRO A 161 -19.28 9.16 6.36
CA PRO A 161 -18.65 10.40 6.71
C PRO A 161 -17.46 10.18 7.66
N VAL A 162 -16.51 11.09 7.62
CA VAL A 162 -15.32 11.13 8.49
C VAL A 162 -15.32 12.41 9.31
N ASN A 163 -14.79 12.34 10.51
CA ASN A 163 -14.51 13.48 11.37
C ASN A 163 -13.07 13.52 11.86
N ASN A 164 -12.25 12.51 11.52
CA ASN A 164 -10.81 12.45 11.79
C ASN A 164 -10.06 12.96 10.55
N PHE A 165 -9.16 13.92 10.77
CA PHE A 165 -8.39 14.62 9.75
C PHE A 165 -6.89 14.45 9.89
N ASP A 166 -6.41 13.43 10.61
CA ASP A 166 -4.98 13.15 10.80
C ASP A 166 -4.25 12.93 9.46
N LEU A 167 -4.94 12.37 8.46
CA LEU A 167 -4.39 12.19 7.11
C LEU A 167 -4.41 13.47 6.26
N TYR A 168 -5.25 14.44 6.62
CA TYR A 168 -5.47 15.67 5.85
C TYR A 168 -5.46 16.92 6.74
N PRO A 169 -4.42 17.13 7.54
CA PRO A 169 -4.39 18.22 8.52
C PRO A 169 -4.52 19.60 7.88
N MET A 170 -4.00 19.77 6.65
CA MET A 170 -3.97 21.04 5.92
C MET A 170 -5.34 21.63 5.58
N VAL A 171 -6.40 20.81 5.58
CA VAL A 171 -7.77 21.32 5.33
C VAL A 171 -8.46 21.83 6.59
N THR A 172 -7.81 21.71 7.75
CA THR A 172 -8.40 22.08 9.04
C THR A 172 -7.93 23.44 9.51
N SER A 173 -8.75 24.09 10.34
CA SER A 173 -8.47 25.40 10.97
C SER A 173 -7.19 25.41 11.81
N MET A 174 -6.69 24.25 12.22
CA MET A 174 -5.40 24.13 12.90
C MET A 174 -4.18 24.43 11.99
N TYR A 175 -4.39 24.37 10.67
CA TYR A 175 -3.40 24.65 9.63
C TYR A 175 -3.93 25.64 8.58
N ASP A 176 -4.72 26.63 9.04
CA ASP A 176 -5.33 27.68 8.22
C ASP A 176 -6.31 27.19 7.13
N GLY A 177 -6.77 25.95 7.26
CA GLY A 177 -7.81 25.39 6.36
C GLY A 177 -9.24 25.75 6.77
N PRO A 178 -10.22 25.54 5.89
CA PRO A 178 -11.61 25.97 6.10
C PRO A 178 -12.40 25.10 7.08
N ILE A 179 -11.96 23.89 7.41
CA ILE A 179 -12.70 22.96 8.26
C ILE A 179 -12.39 23.24 9.73
N ALA A 180 -13.40 23.63 10.51
CA ALA A 180 -13.27 23.81 11.95
C ALA A 180 -12.92 22.47 12.63
N ALA A 181 -11.76 22.41 13.27
CA ALA A 181 -11.27 21.23 13.95
C ALA A 181 -10.51 21.56 15.21
N ARG A 182 -10.43 20.60 16.11
CA ARG A 182 -9.69 20.67 17.36
C ARG A 182 -8.88 19.40 17.60
N GLN A 183 -7.86 19.50 18.44
CA GLN A 183 -7.11 18.33 18.87
C GLN A 183 -7.91 17.53 19.90
N ASN A 184 -8.04 16.23 19.71
CA ASN A 184 -8.65 15.34 20.69
C ASN A 184 -7.62 14.98 21.79
N PRO A 185 -8.05 14.39 22.93
CA PRO A 185 -7.16 14.01 24.02
C PRO A 185 -6.05 13.01 23.64
N SER A 186 -6.24 12.28 22.55
CA SER A 186 -5.25 11.32 22.00
C SER A 186 -4.25 11.97 21.05
N GLY A 187 -4.35 13.30 20.82
CA GLY A 187 -3.46 14.04 19.94
C GLY A 187 -3.92 14.12 18.46
N GLY A 188 -4.98 13.41 18.08
CA GLY A 188 -5.52 13.43 16.73
C GLY A 188 -6.36 14.67 16.42
N ILE A 189 -6.52 14.98 15.14
CA ILE A 189 -7.28 16.14 14.64
C ILE A 189 -8.72 15.71 14.36
N GLN A 190 -9.67 16.34 15.04
CA GLN A 190 -11.07 15.99 14.92
C GLN A 190 -11.92 17.23 14.60
N SER A 191 -12.75 17.14 13.55
CA SER A 191 -13.74 18.18 13.25
C SER A 191 -14.98 18.02 14.10
N GLU A 192 -15.72 19.13 14.26
CA GLU A 192 -17.01 19.17 14.96
C GLU A 192 -18.14 18.62 14.08
N GLU A 193 -18.00 18.73 12.78
CA GLU A 193 -18.94 18.22 11.77
C GLU A 193 -18.38 17.00 11.05
N ALA A 194 -19.27 16.18 10.50
CA ALA A 194 -18.91 15.04 9.68
C ALA A 194 -18.84 15.44 8.20
N PHE A 195 -17.85 14.91 7.50
CA PHE A 195 -17.61 15.22 6.09
C PHE A 195 -17.50 13.95 5.27
N TYR A 196 -18.00 13.97 4.06
CA TYR A 196 -17.74 12.94 3.06
C TYR A 196 -16.47 13.29 2.29
N VAL A 197 -15.64 12.28 2.03
CA VAL A 197 -14.41 12.42 1.25
C VAL A 197 -14.74 12.15 -0.21
N ILE A 198 -14.41 13.11 -1.08
CA ILE A 198 -14.57 12.99 -2.53
C ILE A 198 -13.20 12.89 -3.16
N SER A 199 -12.99 11.85 -3.96
CA SER A 199 -11.79 11.70 -4.78
C SER A 199 -12.13 12.05 -6.23
N MET A 200 -11.32 12.92 -6.82
CA MET A 200 -11.50 13.40 -8.18
C MET A 200 -10.24 13.17 -8.99
N ASN A 201 -10.43 12.80 -10.26
CA ASN A 201 -9.33 12.70 -11.23
C ASN A 201 -9.24 14.00 -12.01
N VAL A 202 -8.03 14.51 -12.18
CA VAL A 202 -7.78 15.72 -12.99
C VAL A 202 -7.90 15.38 -14.47
N ILE A 203 -8.65 16.19 -15.21
CA ILE A 203 -8.87 16.00 -16.66
C ILE A 203 -7.87 16.83 -17.47
N SER A 204 -7.37 17.95 -16.93
CA SER A 204 -6.43 18.85 -17.63
C SER A 204 -4.98 18.58 -17.28
N GLU A 205 -4.09 18.65 -18.29
CA GLU A 205 -2.64 18.39 -18.18
C GLU A 205 -1.82 19.64 -17.78
N GLU A 206 -2.32 20.57 -17.00
CA GLU A 206 -1.46 21.67 -16.56
C GLU A 206 -0.39 21.19 -15.55
N LYS A 207 0.83 21.72 -15.69
CA LYS A 207 1.98 21.36 -14.85
C LYS A 207 1.74 21.73 -13.40
N PHE A 208 1.61 20.73 -12.54
CA PHE A 208 1.54 20.90 -11.10
C PHE A 208 2.90 20.96 -10.45
N SER A 209 3.01 21.71 -9.35
CA SER A 209 4.12 21.53 -8.43
C SER A 209 3.86 20.32 -7.54
N ASP A 210 4.92 19.61 -7.11
CA ASP A 210 4.85 18.41 -6.26
C ASP A 210 4.31 18.69 -4.84
N GLN A 211 3.72 19.86 -4.58
CA GLN A 211 3.18 20.26 -3.29
C GLN A 211 1.69 19.96 -3.20
N LYS A 212 1.23 19.54 -2.02
CA LYS A 212 -0.19 19.51 -1.70
C LYS A 212 -0.72 20.95 -1.72
N ILE A 213 -1.56 21.27 -2.70
CA ILE A 213 -2.15 22.60 -2.85
C ILE A 213 -3.56 22.55 -2.23
N PRO A 214 -3.86 23.35 -1.22
CA PRO A 214 -5.23 23.49 -0.74
C PRO A 214 -6.08 24.19 -1.80
N GLY A 215 -7.32 23.77 -1.95
CA GLY A 215 -8.29 24.32 -2.90
C GLY A 215 -9.65 24.55 -2.24
N ASN A 216 -10.47 25.35 -2.90
CA ASN A 216 -11.89 25.57 -2.57
C ASN A 216 -12.80 24.76 -3.48
#